data_7587df91b787661aa30ef14d458e5e25
#
_entry.id   7587df91b787661aa30ef14d458e5e25
#
_cell.length_a   1.000
_cell.length_b   1.000
_cell.length_c   1.000
_cell.angle_alpha   90.00
_cell.angle_beta   90.00
_cell.angle_gamma   90.00
#
_symmetry.space_group_name_H-M   'P 1'
#
loop_
_entity.id
_entity.type
_entity.pdbx_description
1 polymer ?
#
loop_
_entity_poly.entity_id
_entity_poly.type
_entity_poly.pdbx_seq_one_letter_code
_entity_poly.pdbx_strand_id
1 'polypeptide(L)'
;DTRKFYQDEATAHRYHEMFMSSSGWRNLPSRVVAQRERRAMKTLLAQVPHRSALDIPTGTGKLAGVFASLGTRVVASDISRSMLEQAEIEFSRAGHADVDFRIADAADLGAFGNDAFDVVACLRLMHRVPSSLRARMLREFARVAPWAVVSFGIENGFHALRRRTRAAIFGGQKDTLCFCSLAEACAELAPHFDIVAKAWIAPALSQEMIFLLRAKPHPAGRGG
;
A
#
# COMPACT_ATOMS: atom_id res chain seq x y z
N ASP A 1 16.66 -9.85 1.18
CA ASP A 1 15.98 -9.48 2.42
C ASP A 1 15.36 -8.10 2.24
N THR A 2 14.04 -8.06 2.05
CA THR A 2 13.26 -6.85 1.75
C THR A 2 13.42 -5.80 2.85
N ARG A 3 13.60 -6.21 4.11
CA ARG A 3 13.84 -5.30 5.25
C ARG A 3 15.14 -4.52 5.08
N LYS A 4 16.25 -5.18 4.73
CA LYS A 4 17.54 -4.52 4.53
C LYS A 4 17.51 -3.53 3.37
N PHE A 5 16.77 -3.87 2.29
CA PHE A 5 16.65 -3.01 1.12
C PHE A 5 15.99 -1.67 1.44
N TYR A 6 14.94 -1.64 2.28
CA TYR A 6 14.22 -0.42 2.64
C TYR A 6 14.79 0.34 3.83
N GLN A 7 15.73 -0.25 4.57
CA GLN A 7 16.45 0.42 5.67
C GLN A 7 17.64 1.24 5.18
N ASP A 8 18.05 1.07 3.91
CA ASP A 8 19.15 1.83 3.33
C ASP A 8 18.70 3.24 2.92
N GLU A 9 19.30 4.26 3.52
CA GLU A 9 19.01 5.69 3.31
C GLU A 9 19.16 6.11 1.83
N ALA A 10 20.19 5.59 1.15
CA ALA A 10 20.42 5.84 -0.28
C ALA A 10 19.29 5.27 -1.15
N THR A 11 18.68 4.18 -0.74
CA THR A 11 17.54 3.56 -1.43
C THR A 11 16.25 4.38 -1.23
N ALA A 12 16.00 4.89 -0.03
CA ALA A 12 14.88 5.77 0.25
C ALA A 12 14.94 7.05 -0.58
N HIS A 13 16.11 7.70 -0.60
CA HIS A 13 16.33 8.93 -1.38
C HIS A 13 16.17 8.69 -2.88
N ARG A 14 16.76 7.63 -3.42
CA ARG A 14 16.65 7.23 -4.84
C ARG A 14 15.22 6.89 -5.23
N TYR A 15 14.47 6.24 -4.34
CA TYR A 15 13.06 5.94 -4.55
C TYR A 15 12.22 7.22 -4.59
N HIS A 16 12.49 8.18 -3.70
CA HIS A 16 11.85 9.49 -3.68
C HIS A 16 12.15 10.26 -4.98
N GLU A 17 13.41 10.39 -5.37
CA GLU A 17 13.80 11.06 -6.63
C GLU A 17 13.14 10.43 -7.86
N MET A 18 13.12 9.11 -7.95
CA MET A 18 12.55 8.38 -9.09
C MET A 18 11.06 8.69 -9.28
N PHE A 19 10.30 8.92 -8.20
CA PHE A 19 8.84 9.13 -8.26
C PHE A 19 8.41 10.58 -8.12
N MET A 20 9.20 11.44 -7.49
CA MET A 20 8.80 12.83 -7.20
C MET A 20 9.53 13.86 -8.06
N SER A 21 10.79 13.64 -8.45
CA SER A 21 11.64 14.65 -9.12
C SER A 21 11.63 14.60 -10.65
N SER A 22 10.94 13.67 -11.27
CA SER A 22 10.97 13.53 -12.73
C SER A 22 10.09 14.58 -13.42
N SER A 23 10.65 15.73 -13.64
CA SER A 23 10.05 16.86 -14.39
C SER A 23 10.16 16.71 -15.91
N GLY A 24 9.91 15.52 -16.46
CA GLY A 24 9.99 15.29 -17.90
C GLY A 24 8.76 14.57 -18.45
N TRP A 25 8.39 14.86 -19.72
CA TRP A 25 7.31 14.17 -20.44
C TRP A 25 7.54 12.64 -20.55
N ARG A 26 8.80 12.18 -20.46
CA ARG A 26 9.17 10.75 -20.41
C ARG A 26 8.55 9.99 -19.23
N ASN A 27 8.14 10.70 -18.18
CA ASN A 27 7.52 10.12 -16.97
C ASN A 27 6.00 10.34 -16.92
N LEU A 28 5.40 10.82 -18.00
CA LEU A 28 3.96 11.03 -18.09
C LEU A 28 3.14 9.78 -17.71
N PRO A 29 3.49 8.56 -18.16
CA PRO A 29 2.77 7.35 -17.75
C PRO A 29 2.80 7.09 -16.24
N SER A 30 3.94 7.29 -15.58
CA SER A 30 4.06 7.07 -14.12
C SER A 30 3.29 8.13 -13.32
N ARG A 31 3.25 9.38 -13.78
CA ARG A 31 2.44 10.45 -13.16
C ARG A 31 0.94 10.17 -13.28
N VAL A 32 0.49 9.69 -14.44
CA VAL A 32 -0.92 9.29 -14.66
C VAL A 32 -1.30 8.14 -13.74
N VAL A 33 -0.45 7.11 -13.63
CA VAL A 33 -0.67 5.97 -12.73
C VAL A 33 -0.77 6.47 -11.28
N ALA A 34 0.20 7.27 -10.81
CA ALA A 34 0.21 7.80 -9.45
C ALA A 34 -1.02 8.68 -9.14
N GLN A 35 -1.49 9.47 -10.11
CA GLN A 35 -2.72 10.25 -9.95
C GLN A 35 -3.97 9.36 -9.86
N ARG A 36 -4.05 8.32 -10.69
CA ARG A 36 -5.17 7.35 -10.65
C ARG A 36 -5.18 6.55 -9.36
N GLU A 37 -4.01 6.13 -8.85
CA GLU A 37 -3.88 5.49 -7.53
C GLU A 37 -4.46 6.37 -6.42
N ARG A 38 -4.00 7.63 -6.33
CA ARG A 38 -4.51 8.56 -5.32
C ARG A 38 -6.02 8.79 -5.44
N ARG A 39 -6.54 8.92 -6.68
CA ARG A 39 -8.00 9.04 -6.88
C ARG A 39 -8.73 7.80 -6.44
N ALA A 40 -8.26 6.61 -6.79
CA ALA A 40 -8.89 5.35 -6.40
C ALA A 40 -8.83 5.15 -4.87
N MET A 41 -7.68 5.42 -4.23
CA MET A 41 -7.55 5.40 -2.78
C MET A 41 -8.56 6.35 -2.13
N LYS A 42 -8.62 7.62 -2.59
CA LYS A 42 -9.60 8.59 -2.08
C LYS A 42 -11.04 8.12 -2.24
N THR A 43 -11.40 7.62 -3.43
CA THR A 43 -12.75 7.15 -3.73
C THR A 43 -13.14 5.96 -2.86
N LEU A 44 -12.24 5.01 -2.62
CA LEU A 44 -12.51 3.83 -1.80
C LEU A 44 -12.56 4.18 -0.31
N LEU A 45 -11.63 5.00 0.19
CA LEU A 45 -11.64 5.50 1.56
C LEU A 45 -12.91 6.30 1.87
N ALA A 46 -13.38 7.14 0.95
CA ALA A 46 -14.61 7.92 1.14
C ALA A 46 -15.90 7.08 1.20
N GLN A 47 -15.85 5.78 0.82
CA GLN A 47 -17.01 4.88 0.92
C GLN A 47 -17.23 4.31 2.32
N VAL A 48 -16.27 4.46 3.22
CA VAL A 48 -16.36 3.93 4.58
C VAL A 48 -16.32 5.07 5.58
N PRO A 49 -17.13 5.00 6.65
CA PRO A 49 -17.04 5.97 7.73
C PRO A 49 -15.71 5.77 8.45
N HIS A 50 -14.88 6.81 8.49
CA HIS A 50 -13.62 6.76 9.23
C HIS A 50 -13.21 8.14 9.73
N ARG A 51 -12.65 8.18 10.93
CA ARG A 51 -12.03 9.37 11.54
C ARG A 51 -10.54 9.17 11.74
N SER A 52 -10.11 7.89 11.83
CA SER A 52 -8.73 7.50 12.06
C SER A 52 -8.28 6.47 11.03
N ALA A 53 -7.03 6.60 10.56
CA ALA A 53 -6.43 5.67 9.63
C ALA A 53 -5.00 5.30 10.04
N LEU A 54 -4.63 4.05 9.78
CA LEU A 54 -3.25 3.61 9.73
C LEU A 54 -2.79 3.58 8.28
N ASP A 55 -1.81 4.41 7.91
CA ASP A 55 -1.15 4.37 6.60
C ASP A 55 0.14 3.55 6.71
N ILE A 56 0.15 2.34 6.17
CA ILE A 56 1.29 1.41 6.31
C ILE A 56 1.49 0.51 5.07
N PRO A 57 2.67 0.55 4.42
CA PRO A 57 3.73 1.51 4.65
C PRO A 57 3.37 2.88 4.08
N THR A 58 3.60 3.93 4.84
CA THR A 58 3.38 5.29 4.33
C THR A 58 4.40 5.67 3.24
N GLY A 59 5.57 5.02 3.25
CA GLY A 59 6.66 5.31 2.34
C GLY A 59 7.04 6.79 2.39
N THR A 60 7.06 7.43 1.23
CA THR A 60 7.34 8.88 1.12
C THR A 60 6.10 9.77 1.24
N GLY A 61 5.02 9.32 1.89
CA GLY A 61 3.84 10.15 2.14
C GLY A 61 2.91 10.33 0.92
N LYS A 62 2.82 9.37 0.02
CA LYS A 62 2.01 9.49 -1.22
C LYS A 62 0.53 9.74 -0.99
N LEU A 63 -0.01 9.32 0.15
CA LEU A 63 -1.42 9.48 0.52
C LEU A 63 -1.68 10.73 1.38
N ALA A 64 -0.67 11.53 1.73
CA ALA A 64 -0.82 12.74 2.55
C ALA A 64 -1.95 13.66 2.07
N GLY A 65 -1.95 14.04 0.77
CA GLY A 65 -3.01 14.86 0.20
C GLY A 65 -4.38 14.20 0.14
N VAL A 66 -4.45 12.87 0.12
CA VAL A 66 -5.72 12.12 0.21
C VAL A 66 -6.30 12.25 1.60
N PHE A 67 -5.53 11.95 2.64
CA PHE A 67 -5.97 12.06 4.03
C PHE A 67 -6.30 13.49 4.43
N ALA A 68 -5.47 14.47 4.03
CA ALA A 68 -5.76 15.90 4.24
C ALA A 68 -7.12 16.28 3.64
N SER A 69 -7.42 15.82 2.42
CA SER A 69 -8.70 16.12 1.75
C SER A 69 -9.92 15.42 2.37
N LEU A 70 -9.71 14.38 3.17
CA LEU A 70 -10.76 13.63 3.88
C LEU A 70 -10.90 14.06 5.35
N GLY A 71 -9.96 14.87 5.86
CA GLY A 71 -9.96 15.29 7.27
C GLY A 71 -9.72 14.12 8.24
N THR A 72 -8.96 13.10 7.81
CA THR A 72 -8.73 11.88 8.57
C THR A 72 -7.51 12.04 9.47
N ARG A 73 -7.61 11.73 10.78
CA ARG A 73 -6.45 11.58 11.65
C ARG A 73 -5.63 10.37 11.22
N VAL A 74 -4.33 10.50 11.08
CA VAL A 74 -3.47 9.45 10.53
C VAL A 74 -2.36 9.06 11.49
N VAL A 75 -2.14 7.76 11.64
CA VAL A 75 -0.84 7.22 12.06
C VAL A 75 -0.13 6.76 10.79
N ALA A 76 0.91 7.49 10.41
CA ALA A 76 1.75 7.20 9.25
C ALA A 76 2.91 6.32 9.70
N SER A 77 2.97 5.08 9.21
CA SER A 77 3.94 4.11 9.68
C SER A 77 4.77 3.52 8.54
N ASP A 78 6.05 3.34 8.80
CA ASP A 78 6.98 2.64 7.91
C ASP A 78 8.05 1.94 8.74
N ILE A 79 8.68 0.90 8.19
CA ILE A 79 9.83 0.24 8.82
C ILE A 79 11.12 1.06 8.68
N SER A 80 11.16 1.98 7.74
CA SER A 80 12.30 2.84 7.42
C SER A 80 12.10 4.25 7.98
N ARG A 81 13.01 4.66 8.87
CA ARG A 81 13.04 6.03 9.41
C ARG A 81 13.18 7.08 8.29
N SER A 82 14.04 6.83 7.32
CA SER A 82 14.28 7.75 6.21
C SER A 82 13.05 7.92 5.30
N MET A 83 12.18 6.89 5.19
CA MET A 83 10.89 7.02 4.53
C MET A 83 9.94 7.92 5.32
N LEU A 84 9.90 7.77 6.65
CA LEU A 84 9.08 8.61 7.53
C LEU A 84 9.50 10.08 7.45
N GLU A 85 10.79 10.39 7.45
CA GLU A 85 11.31 11.76 7.30
C GLU A 85 10.84 12.40 5.98
N GLN A 86 10.80 11.64 4.89
CA GLN A 86 10.23 12.12 3.64
C GLN A 86 8.69 12.27 3.71
N ALA A 87 8.02 11.35 4.40
CA ALA A 87 6.58 11.45 4.61
C ALA A 87 6.19 12.70 5.40
N GLU A 88 6.93 13.05 6.46
CA GLU A 88 6.72 14.29 7.23
C GLU A 88 6.69 15.54 6.34
N ILE A 89 7.62 15.62 5.39
CA ILE A 89 7.69 16.73 4.43
C ILE A 89 6.43 16.76 3.55
N GLU A 90 5.98 15.61 3.04
CA GLU A 90 4.82 15.54 2.16
C GLU A 90 3.50 15.78 2.92
N PHE A 91 3.35 15.29 4.15
CA PHE A 91 2.20 15.59 5.01
C PHE A 91 2.14 17.08 5.36
N SER A 92 3.29 17.69 5.70
CA SER A 92 3.39 19.14 5.93
C SER A 92 3.00 19.94 4.67
N ARG A 93 3.50 19.56 3.49
CA ARG A 93 3.15 20.20 2.20
C ARG A 93 1.67 20.07 1.86
N ALA A 94 1.04 18.97 2.27
CA ALA A 94 -0.39 18.76 2.11
C ALA A 94 -1.24 19.57 3.11
N GLY A 95 -0.60 20.26 4.06
CA GLY A 95 -1.29 21.00 5.12
C GLY A 95 -2.00 20.08 6.13
N HIS A 96 -1.55 18.83 6.25
CA HIS A 96 -2.15 17.84 7.14
C HIS A 96 -1.40 17.80 8.47
N ALA A 97 -1.99 18.39 9.51
CA ALA A 97 -1.38 18.53 10.84
C ALA A 97 -1.76 17.37 11.80
N ASP A 98 -2.88 16.69 11.57
CA ASP A 98 -3.35 15.61 12.45
C ASP A 98 -2.75 14.25 12.04
N VAL A 99 -1.42 14.16 12.13
CA VAL A 99 -0.64 12.97 11.78
C VAL A 99 0.40 12.64 12.85
N ASP A 100 0.51 11.36 13.20
CA ASP A 100 1.53 10.80 14.09
C ASP A 100 2.42 9.83 13.28
N PHE A 101 3.75 9.97 13.39
CA PHE A 101 4.71 9.15 12.63
C PHE A 101 5.31 8.08 13.54
N ARG A 102 5.21 6.81 13.13
CA ARG A 102 5.69 5.67 13.92
C ARG A 102 6.45 4.66 13.08
N ILE A 103 7.56 4.17 13.61
CA ILE A 103 8.25 3.01 13.04
C ILE A 103 7.43 1.76 13.39
N ALA A 104 6.94 1.04 12.37
CA ALA A 104 6.23 -0.22 12.54
C ALA A 104 6.45 -1.18 11.37
N ASP A 105 6.38 -2.48 11.67
CA ASP A 105 6.38 -3.55 10.66
C ASP A 105 4.93 -3.94 10.36
N ALA A 106 4.51 -3.86 9.11
CA ALA A 106 3.16 -4.23 8.70
C ALA A 106 2.78 -5.69 9.02
N ALA A 107 3.76 -6.57 9.24
CA ALA A 107 3.55 -7.96 9.65
C ALA A 107 3.53 -8.16 11.17
N ASP A 108 3.75 -7.09 11.95
CA ASP A 108 3.73 -7.11 13.41
C ASP A 108 3.27 -5.74 13.92
N LEU A 109 1.98 -5.61 14.11
CA LEU A 109 1.32 -4.40 14.62
C LEU A 109 1.00 -4.51 16.11
N GLY A 110 1.74 -5.32 16.87
CA GLY A 110 1.50 -5.56 18.29
C GLY A 110 1.53 -4.30 19.18
N ALA A 111 2.15 -3.21 18.71
CA ALA A 111 2.10 -1.91 19.38
C ALA A 111 0.70 -1.22 19.30
N PHE A 112 -0.19 -1.71 18.44
CA PHE A 112 -1.57 -1.20 18.28
C PHE A 112 -2.56 -2.23 18.81
N GLY A 113 -3.55 -1.75 19.57
CA GLY A 113 -4.64 -2.57 20.07
C GLY A 113 -5.58 -3.08 18.95
N ASN A 114 -6.49 -3.98 19.29
CA ASN A 114 -7.56 -4.38 18.38
C ASN A 114 -8.45 -3.17 18.11
N ASP A 115 -8.92 -3.04 16.85
CA ASP A 115 -9.80 -1.95 16.43
C ASP A 115 -9.26 -0.54 16.78
N ALA A 116 -7.92 -0.38 16.80
CA ALA A 116 -7.27 0.89 17.13
C ALA A 116 -7.52 1.98 16.07
N PHE A 117 -7.90 1.58 14.87
CA PHE A 117 -8.17 2.46 13.73
C PHE A 117 -9.51 2.12 13.10
N ASP A 118 -10.08 3.07 12.37
CA ASP A 118 -11.29 2.80 11.58
C ASP A 118 -10.92 2.12 10.23
N VAL A 119 -9.75 2.45 9.66
CA VAL A 119 -9.29 1.91 8.39
C VAL A 119 -7.77 1.77 8.32
N VAL A 120 -7.29 0.70 7.69
CA VAL A 120 -5.89 0.56 7.25
C VAL A 120 -5.79 0.89 5.77
N ALA A 121 -4.83 1.74 5.40
CA ALA A 121 -4.44 2.00 4.02
C ALA A 121 -3.07 1.36 3.74
N CYS A 122 -2.99 0.50 2.73
CA CYS A 122 -1.75 -0.18 2.34
C CYS A 122 -1.55 -0.09 0.84
N LEU A 123 -0.67 0.83 0.41
CA LEU A 123 -0.39 1.06 -1.00
C LEU A 123 0.98 0.53 -1.41
N ARG A 124 1.04 -0.28 -2.48
CA ARG A 124 2.28 -0.77 -3.12
C ARG A 124 3.20 -1.64 -2.26
N LEU A 125 2.67 -2.34 -1.27
CA LEU A 125 3.45 -3.28 -0.45
C LEU A 125 3.24 -4.74 -0.87
N MET A 126 2.00 -5.17 -1.14
CA MET A 126 1.68 -6.59 -1.30
C MET A 126 2.45 -7.28 -2.43
N HIS A 127 2.73 -6.59 -3.53
CA HIS A 127 3.52 -7.15 -4.63
C HIS A 127 5.04 -7.14 -4.40
N ARG A 128 5.50 -6.69 -3.22
CA ARG A 128 6.93 -6.64 -2.85
C ARG A 128 7.32 -7.69 -1.83
N VAL A 129 6.34 -8.42 -1.31
CA VAL A 129 6.54 -9.41 -0.25
C VAL A 129 5.93 -10.76 -0.63
N PRO A 130 6.50 -11.88 -0.15
CA PRO A 130 5.97 -13.21 -0.44
C PRO A 130 4.61 -13.42 0.23
N SER A 131 3.83 -14.41 -0.28
CA SER A 131 2.46 -14.71 0.20
C SER A 131 2.40 -15.01 1.70
N SER A 132 3.39 -15.69 2.25
CA SER A 132 3.47 -15.99 3.69
C SER A 132 3.54 -14.73 4.56
N LEU A 133 4.23 -13.69 4.08
CA LEU A 133 4.31 -12.42 4.78
C LEU A 133 3.02 -11.61 4.58
N ARG A 134 2.43 -11.64 3.37
CA ARG A 134 1.12 -11.04 3.11
C ARG A 134 0.03 -11.59 4.03
N ALA A 135 0.00 -12.90 4.24
CA ALA A 135 -0.97 -13.54 5.15
C ALA A 135 -0.85 -13.01 6.60
N ARG A 136 0.38 -12.79 7.07
CA ARG A 136 0.61 -12.18 8.40
C ARG A 136 0.12 -10.72 8.45
N MET A 137 0.45 -9.93 7.42
CA MET A 137 0.00 -8.54 7.32
C MET A 137 -1.52 -8.42 7.28
N LEU A 138 -2.19 -9.24 6.45
CA LEU A 138 -3.64 -9.23 6.33
C LEU A 138 -4.34 -9.58 7.65
N ARG A 139 -3.79 -10.53 8.41
CA ARG A 139 -4.29 -10.85 9.74
C ARG A 139 -4.17 -9.66 10.70
N GLU A 140 -3.00 -8.99 10.71
CA GLU A 140 -2.79 -7.80 11.55
C GLU A 140 -3.70 -6.63 11.12
N PHE A 141 -3.87 -6.41 9.81
CA PHE A 141 -4.77 -5.37 9.32
C PHE A 141 -6.22 -5.62 9.75
N ALA A 142 -6.69 -6.87 9.67
CA ALA A 142 -8.03 -7.24 10.12
C ALA A 142 -8.22 -7.12 11.64
N ARG A 143 -7.14 -7.26 12.41
CA ARG A 143 -7.14 -7.12 13.86
C ARG A 143 -7.23 -5.66 14.30
N VAL A 144 -6.47 -4.77 13.64
CA VAL A 144 -6.34 -3.37 14.07
C VAL A 144 -7.41 -2.45 13.51
N ALA A 145 -8.18 -2.88 12.49
CA ALA A 145 -9.24 -2.06 11.90
C ALA A 145 -10.35 -2.89 11.23
N PRO A 146 -11.62 -2.45 11.32
CA PRO A 146 -12.74 -3.10 10.63
C PRO A 146 -12.72 -2.92 9.11
N TRP A 147 -11.95 -1.96 8.59
CA TRP A 147 -11.81 -1.70 7.17
C TRP A 147 -10.36 -1.66 6.72
N ALA A 148 -10.11 -2.08 5.48
CA ALA A 148 -8.81 -1.90 4.86
C ALA A 148 -8.94 -1.52 3.37
N VAL A 149 -8.04 -0.66 2.89
CA VAL A 149 -7.87 -0.35 1.46
C VAL A 149 -6.46 -0.77 1.08
N VAL A 150 -6.36 -1.86 0.31
CA VAL A 150 -5.08 -2.56 0.07
C VAL A 150 -4.84 -2.72 -1.43
N SER A 151 -3.64 -2.40 -1.91
CA SER A 151 -3.26 -2.64 -3.29
C SER A 151 -2.48 -3.93 -3.48
N PHE A 152 -2.81 -4.66 -4.56
CA PHE A 152 -2.13 -5.86 -5.03
C PHE A 152 -1.59 -5.65 -6.44
N GLY A 153 -0.44 -6.24 -6.74
CA GLY A 153 0.05 -6.37 -8.09
C GLY A 153 -0.56 -7.60 -8.76
N ILE A 154 -1.50 -7.37 -9.66
CA ILE A 154 -2.23 -8.44 -10.36
C ILE A 154 -1.57 -8.72 -11.70
N GLU A 155 -1.16 -9.98 -11.92
CA GLU A 155 -0.61 -10.41 -13.20
C GLU A 155 -1.71 -10.50 -14.25
N ASN A 156 -1.49 -9.85 -15.39
CA ASN A 156 -2.31 -10.05 -16.59
C ASN A 156 -1.42 -10.46 -17.77
N GLY A 157 -2.02 -11.17 -18.74
CA GLY A 157 -1.30 -11.74 -19.87
C GLY A 157 -0.51 -10.71 -20.70
N PHE A 158 -1.01 -9.49 -20.83
CA PHE A 158 -0.36 -8.42 -21.56
C PHE A 158 0.98 -8.01 -20.90
N HIS A 159 0.97 -7.80 -19.60
CA HIS A 159 2.19 -7.44 -18.86
C HIS A 159 3.18 -8.61 -18.75
N ALA A 160 2.68 -9.84 -18.62
CA ALA A 160 3.51 -11.03 -18.65
C ALA A 160 4.25 -11.16 -19.99
N LEU A 161 3.53 -10.98 -21.11
CA LEU A 161 4.12 -10.99 -22.44
C LEU A 161 5.17 -9.86 -22.61
N ARG A 162 4.82 -8.64 -22.20
CA ARG A 162 5.74 -7.48 -22.27
C ARG A 162 7.02 -7.70 -21.44
N ARG A 163 6.93 -8.32 -20.26
CA ARG A 163 8.11 -8.68 -19.46
C ARG A 163 8.98 -9.72 -20.18
N ARG A 164 8.35 -10.77 -20.72
CA ARG A 164 9.07 -11.82 -21.46
C ARG A 164 9.81 -11.28 -22.68
N THR A 165 9.17 -10.44 -23.49
CA THR A 165 9.81 -9.81 -24.65
C THR A 165 10.94 -8.87 -24.25
N ARG A 166 10.75 -8.05 -23.21
CA ARG A 166 11.79 -7.16 -22.70
C ARG A 166 13.00 -7.93 -22.14
N ALA A 167 12.77 -9.00 -21.39
CA ALA A 167 13.83 -9.86 -20.85
C ALA A 167 14.63 -10.55 -21.97
N ALA A 168 13.96 -10.97 -23.05
CA ALA A 168 14.62 -11.57 -24.22
C ALA A 168 15.49 -10.58 -25.00
N ILE A 169 15.12 -9.29 -25.04
CA ILE A 169 15.82 -8.25 -25.82
C ILE A 169 16.95 -7.59 -25.02
N PHE A 170 16.75 -7.34 -23.72
CA PHE A 170 17.65 -6.50 -22.91
C PHE A 170 18.37 -7.25 -21.77
N GLY A 171 18.22 -8.57 -21.68
CA GLY A 171 18.75 -9.33 -20.56
C GLY A 171 17.96 -9.08 -19.26
N GLY A 172 17.26 -10.09 -18.74
CA GLY A 172 16.39 -9.89 -17.58
C GLY A 172 17.14 -9.77 -16.27
N GLN A 173 17.07 -8.65 -15.60
CA GLN A 173 17.23 -8.60 -14.14
C GLN A 173 16.03 -9.33 -13.54
N LYS A 174 16.24 -10.27 -12.61
CA LYS A 174 15.15 -10.94 -11.88
C LYS A 174 14.37 -9.87 -11.12
N ASP A 175 13.18 -9.53 -11.60
CA ASP A 175 12.23 -8.72 -10.82
C ASP A 175 11.91 -9.48 -9.53
N THR A 176 12.22 -8.89 -8.39
CA THR A 176 11.88 -9.41 -7.05
C THR A 176 10.40 -9.18 -6.70
N LEU A 177 9.59 -8.77 -7.68
CA LEU A 177 8.18 -8.47 -7.48
C LEU A 177 7.34 -9.76 -7.44
N CYS A 178 6.48 -9.83 -6.43
CA CYS A 178 5.60 -10.96 -6.13
C CYS A 178 4.18 -10.70 -6.68
N PHE A 179 4.04 -10.67 -8.00
CA PHE A 179 2.71 -10.58 -8.61
C PHE A 179 1.93 -11.88 -8.41
N CYS A 180 0.62 -11.77 -8.35
CA CYS A 180 -0.28 -12.92 -8.24
C CYS A 180 -1.46 -12.76 -9.21
N SER A 181 -2.17 -13.85 -9.48
CA SER A 181 -3.45 -13.79 -10.19
C SER A 181 -4.52 -13.13 -9.32
N LEU A 182 -5.59 -12.67 -9.93
CA LEU A 182 -6.75 -12.14 -9.18
C LEU A 182 -7.36 -13.20 -8.28
N ALA A 183 -7.39 -14.47 -8.72
CA ALA A 183 -7.90 -15.58 -7.92
C ALA A 183 -7.05 -15.82 -6.67
N GLU A 184 -5.71 -15.80 -6.79
CA GLU A 184 -4.80 -15.92 -5.66
C GLU A 184 -4.95 -14.74 -4.69
N ALA A 185 -5.04 -13.50 -5.18
CA ALA A 185 -5.28 -12.33 -4.33
C ALA A 185 -6.60 -12.47 -3.55
N CYS A 186 -7.68 -12.90 -4.21
CA CYS A 186 -8.96 -13.14 -3.54
C CYS A 186 -8.86 -14.28 -2.51
N ALA A 187 -8.12 -15.35 -2.81
CA ALA A 187 -7.92 -16.46 -1.88
C ALA A 187 -7.10 -16.05 -0.64
N GLU A 188 -6.10 -15.18 -0.81
CA GLU A 188 -5.32 -14.63 0.31
C GLU A 188 -6.14 -13.67 1.19
N LEU A 189 -7.08 -12.92 0.62
CA LEU A 189 -7.95 -12.02 1.36
C LEU A 189 -9.07 -12.75 2.11
N ALA A 190 -9.61 -13.82 1.53
CA ALA A 190 -10.80 -14.52 2.00
C ALA A 190 -10.77 -15.00 3.47
N PRO A 191 -9.65 -15.42 4.07
CA PRO A 191 -9.62 -15.80 5.49
C PRO A 191 -9.97 -14.67 6.46
N HIS A 192 -9.65 -13.43 6.10
CA HIS A 192 -9.71 -12.29 7.02
C HIS A 192 -10.70 -11.20 6.59
N PHE A 193 -11.03 -11.13 5.30
CA PHE A 193 -11.80 -10.04 4.74
C PHE A 193 -12.89 -10.50 3.77
N ASP A 194 -13.96 -9.70 3.71
CA ASP A 194 -14.90 -9.67 2.60
C ASP A 194 -14.52 -8.53 1.66
N ILE A 195 -14.52 -8.80 0.35
CA ILE A 195 -14.20 -7.80 -0.68
C ILE A 195 -15.48 -7.01 -0.98
N VAL A 196 -15.47 -5.71 -0.66
CA VAL A 196 -16.61 -4.81 -0.86
C VAL A 196 -16.55 -4.13 -2.22
N ALA A 197 -15.37 -3.65 -2.60
CA ALA A 197 -15.14 -3.02 -3.90
C ALA A 197 -13.72 -3.27 -4.39
N LYS A 198 -13.49 -3.09 -5.68
CA LYS A 198 -12.17 -3.16 -6.30
C LYS A 198 -12.04 -2.17 -7.43
N ALA A 199 -10.86 -1.57 -7.58
CA ALA A 199 -10.54 -0.61 -8.61
C ALA A 199 -9.24 -1.01 -9.33
N TRP A 200 -9.29 -1.16 -10.64
CA TRP A 200 -8.09 -1.39 -11.45
C TRP A 200 -7.48 -0.05 -11.87
N ILE A 201 -6.19 0.15 -11.60
CA ILE A 201 -5.54 1.46 -11.73
C ILE A 201 -5.12 1.72 -13.16
N ALA A 202 -5.29 1.36 -14.12
CA ALA A 202 -4.84 1.54 -15.51
C ALA A 202 -4.31 0.22 -16.09
N PRO A 203 -5.19 -0.69 -16.49
CA PRO A 203 -4.83 -2.04 -16.89
C PRO A 203 -3.74 -2.14 -17.98
N ALA A 204 -3.65 -1.15 -18.86
CA ALA A 204 -2.63 -1.09 -19.90
C ALA A 204 -1.27 -0.56 -19.43
N LEU A 205 -1.24 0.20 -18.32
CA LEU A 205 -0.03 0.89 -17.81
C LEU A 205 0.47 0.34 -16.47
N SER A 206 -0.43 -0.24 -15.67
CA SER A 206 -0.16 -0.73 -14.33
C SER A 206 -0.82 -2.09 -14.10
N GLN A 207 -0.14 -2.93 -13.32
CA GLN A 207 -0.69 -4.21 -12.82
C GLN A 207 -1.39 -4.05 -11.48
N GLU A 208 -1.56 -2.82 -10.99
CA GLU A 208 -2.07 -2.57 -9.67
C GLU A 208 -3.59 -2.54 -9.62
N MET A 209 -4.15 -3.30 -8.67
CA MET A 209 -5.55 -3.30 -8.29
C MET A 209 -5.68 -2.96 -6.82
N ILE A 210 -6.61 -2.09 -6.47
CA ILE A 210 -6.90 -1.69 -5.11
C ILE A 210 -8.22 -2.31 -4.68
N PHE A 211 -8.23 -2.89 -3.50
CA PHE A 211 -9.38 -3.55 -2.88
C PHE A 211 -9.86 -2.74 -1.68
N LEU A 212 -11.16 -2.51 -1.59
CA LEU A 212 -11.83 -2.11 -0.35
C LEU A 212 -12.33 -3.37 0.34
N LEU A 213 -11.93 -3.53 1.58
CA LEU A 213 -12.07 -4.74 2.35
C LEU A 213 -12.79 -4.45 3.67
N ARG A 214 -13.69 -5.33 4.06
CA ARG A 214 -14.30 -5.34 5.39
C ARG A 214 -13.77 -6.53 6.18
N ALA A 215 -13.22 -6.30 7.35
CA ALA A 215 -12.73 -7.35 8.23
C ALA A 215 -13.88 -8.26 8.66
N LYS A 216 -13.64 -9.56 8.62
CA LYS A 216 -14.55 -10.55 9.18
C LYS A 216 -14.52 -10.48 10.70
N PRO A 217 -15.64 -10.76 11.37
CA PRO A 217 -15.65 -10.81 12.83
C PRO A 217 -14.54 -11.74 13.32
N HIS A 218 -13.68 -11.25 14.20
CA HIS A 218 -12.75 -12.11 14.90
C HIS A 218 -13.57 -13.15 15.69
N PRO A 219 -13.24 -14.46 15.62
CA PRO A 219 -13.80 -15.39 16.56
C PRO A 219 -13.45 -14.84 17.94
N ALA A 220 -14.48 -14.42 18.69
CA ALA A 220 -14.32 -13.90 20.04
C ALA A 220 -13.47 -14.90 20.81
N GLY A 221 -12.30 -14.50 21.25
CA GLY A 221 -11.51 -15.29 22.16
C GLY A 221 -12.44 -15.63 23.33
N ARG A 222 -12.72 -16.92 23.52
CA ARG A 222 -13.37 -17.37 24.73
C ARG A 222 -12.49 -16.87 25.85
N GLY A 223 -13.03 -15.90 26.61
CA GLY A 223 -12.41 -15.41 27.80
C GLY A 223 -12.16 -16.61 28.74
N GLY A 224 -10.93 -16.78 29.08
CA GLY A 224 -10.51 -17.57 30.24
C GLY A 224 -10.06 -16.61 31.30
#